data_98c484b1e1bd039b841699113c573896
#
_entry.id   98c484b1e1bd039b841699113c573896
#
_cell.length_a   1.000
_cell.length_b   1.000
_cell.length_c   1.000
_cell.angle_alpha   90.00
_cell.angle_beta   90.00
_cell.angle_gamma   90.00
#
_symmetry.space_group_name_H-M   'P 1'
#
loop_
_entity.id
_entity.type
_entity.pdbx_description
1 polymer ?
#
loop_
_entity_poly.entity_id
_entity_poly.type
_entity_poly.pdbx_seq_one_letter_code
_entity_poly.pdbx_strand_id
1 'polypeptide(L)'
;MEFLQQNMIWVALALVSGGMLVWPLIAGGTVSHLTPAEATLLMNREDALVLDVRETGEWGSGHITGARHITLAQLEKRLSELDKFKEKPIIVVCATGNRSASACGQLKKHGFGKVYSLGGGVSSWREANLPLTTKS
;
A
#
# COMPACT_ATOMS: atom_id res chain seq x y z
N MET A 1 -7.66 -23.39 -41.43
CA MET A 1 -7.78 -24.05 -40.12
C MET A 1 -6.46 -24.12 -39.37
N GLU A 2 -5.41 -24.62 -40.01
CA GLU A 2 -4.08 -24.68 -39.38
C GLU A 2 -3.54 -23.33 -39.00
N PHE A 3 -3.78 -22.32 -39.83
CA PHE A 3 -3.36 -20.93 -39.56
C PHE A 3 -4.01 -20.37 -38.27
N LEU A 4 -5.29 -20.63 -38.07
CA LEU A 4 -5.99 -20.19 -36.87
C LEU A 4 -5.52 -20.92 -35.63
N GLN A 5 -5.25 -22.24 -35.75
CA GLN A 5 -4.73 -23.04 -34.64
C GLN A 5 -3.34 -22.56 -34.22
N GLN A 6 -2.47 -22.25 -35.16
CA GLN A 6 -1.14 -21.73 -34.86
C GLN A 6 -1.22 -20.37 -34.18
N ASN A 7 -2.11 -19.50 -34.67
CA ASN A 7 -2.30 -18.18 -34.07
C ASN A 7 -2.87 -18.27 -32.65
N MET A 8 -3.76 -19.22 -32.39
CA MET A 8 -4.31 -19.43 -31.06
C MET A 8 -3.23 -19.87 -30.07
N ILE A 9 -2.30 -20.72 -30.50
CA ILE A 9 -1.18 -21.15 -29.66
C ILE A 9 -0.28 -19.96 -29.31
N TRP A 10 0.04 -19.13 -30.28
CA TRP A 10 0.86 -17.94 -30.06
C TRP A 10 0.17 -16.94 -29.14
N VAL A 11 -1.12 -16.72 -29.32
CA VAL A 11 -1.91 -15.85 -28.45
C VAL A 11 -1.96 -16.41 -27.03
N ALA A 12 -2.16 -17.72 -26.88
CA ALA A 12 -2.16 -18.35 -25.57
C ALA A 12 -0.81 -18.21 -24.87
N LEU A 13 0.30 -18.40 -25.61
CA LEU A 13 1.65 -18.22 -25.05
C LEU A 13 1.89 -16.77 -24.63
N ALA A 14 1.45 -15.81 -25.44
CA ALA A 14 1.59 -14.39 -25.12
C ALA A 14 0.80 -14.03 -23.86
N LEU A 15 -0.41 -14.55 -23.70
CA LEU A 15 -1.24 -14.31 -22.53
C LEU A 15 -0.62 -14.92 -21.26
N VAL A 16 -0.10 -16.13 -21.35
CA VAL A 16 0.57 -16.79 -20.22
C VAL A 16 1.83 -16.01 -19.82
N SER A 17 2.64 -15.63 -20.80
CA SER A 17 3.84 -14.82 -20.56
C SER A 17 3.51 -13.48 -19.91
N GLY A 18 2.51 -12.78 -20.46
CA GLY A 18 2.04 -11.52 -19.92
C GLY A 18 1.48 -11.67 -18.51
N GLY A 19 0.72 -12.74 -18.27
CA GLY A 19 0.17 -13.04 -16.96
C GLY A 19 1.25 -13.31 -15.92
N MET A 20 2.31 -14.04 -16.30
CA MET A 20 3.43 -14.32 -15.40
C MET A 20 4.22 -13.06 -15.03
N LEU A 21 4.34 -12.10 -15.94
CA LEU A 21 5.03 -10.84 -15.68
C LEU A 21 4.20 -9.87 -14.84
N VAL A 22 2.90 -9.82 -15.10
CA VAL A 22 1.98 -8.86 -14.48
C VAL A 22 1.41 -9.39 -13.15
N TRP A 23 1.26 -10.70 -13.02
CA TRP A 23 0.65 -11.32 -11.85
C TRP A 23 1.32 -10.92 -10.51
N PRO A 24 2.66 -10.94 -10.37
CA PRO A 24 3.29 -10.49 -9.13
C PRO A 24 3.00 -9.02 -8.79
N LEU A 25 2.83 -8.17 -9.81
CA LEU A 25 2.51 -6.76 -9.63
C LEU A 25 1.07 -6.57 -9.12
N ILE A 26 0.14 -7.39 -9.60
CA ILE A 26 -1.28 -7.30 -9.26
C ILE A 26 -1.61 -8.10 -8.01
N ALA A 27 -1.02 -9.29 -7.85
CA ALA A 27 -1.35 -10.23 -6.78
C ALA A 27 -0.61 -9.97 -5.46
N GLY A 28 0.09 -8.85 -5.35
CA GLY A 28 0.72 -8.45 -4.09
C GLY A 28 2.13 -8.94 -3.87
N GLY A 29 2.78 -9.49 -4.89
CA GLY A 29 4.20 -9.84 -4.83
C GLY A 29 5.10 -8.61 -4.78
N THR A 30 4.60 -7.47 -5.26
CA THR A 30 5.32 -6.20 -5.27
C THR A 30 4.44 -5.12 -4.67
N VAL A 31 5.00 -4.35 -3.75
CA VAL A 31 4.31 -3.24 -3.09
C VAL A 31 4.57 -1.97 -3.90
N SER A 32 3.50 -1.21 -4.17
CA SER A 32 3.62 0.10 -4.81
C SER A 32 4.06 1.14 -3.79
N HIS A 33 5.20 1.76 -4.03
CA HIS A 33 5.74 2.81 -3.16
C HIS A 33 5.40 4.18 -3.73
N LEU A 34 4.91 5.07 -2.86
CA LEU A 34 4.60 6.44 -3.22
C LEU A 34 5.66 7.38 -2.65
N THR A 35 5.96 8.45 -3.39
CA THR A 35 6.72 9.57 -2.83
C THR A 35 5.80 10.37 -1.91
N PRO A 36 6.34 11.19 -0.99
CA PRO A 36 5.51 12.08 -0.17
C PRO A 36 4.58 12.98 -1.00
N ALA A 37 5.03 13.47 -2.14
CA ALA A 37 4.21 14.28 -3.04
C ALA A 37 3.04 13.48 -3.61
N GLU A 38 3.30 12.26 -4.09
CA GLU A 38 2.24 11.38 -4.61
C GLU A 38 1.24 11.01 -3.53
N ALA A 39 1.71 10.71 -2.32
CA ALA A 39 0.85 10.40 -1.17
C ALA A 39 -0.05 11.58 -0.83
N THR A 40 0.48 12.80 -0.84
CA THR A 40 -0.29 14.01 -0.57
C THR A 40 -1.39 14.20 -1.61
N LEU A 41 -1.09 13.94 -2.88
CA LEU A 41 -2.10 14.02 -3.95
C LEU A 41 -3.24 13.03 -3.74
N LEU A 42 -2.94 11.80 -3.37
CA LEU A 42 -3.98 10.79 -3.07
C LEU A 42 -4.82 11.19 -1.88
N MET A 43 -4.20 11.73 -0.83
CA MET A 43 -4.91 12.19 0.35
C MET A 43 -5.90 13.30 0.02
N ASN A 44 -5.50 14.22 -0.85
CA ASN A 44 -6.32 15.38 -1.20
C ASN A 44 -7.39 15.07 -2.26
N ARG A 45 -7.08 14.21 -3.23
CA ARG A 45 -7.97 13.93 -4.36
C ARG A 45 -8.91 12.78 -4.12
N GLU A 46 -8.45 11.73 -3.45
CA GLU A 46 -9.21 10.48 -3.29
C GLU A 46 -9.53 10.17 -1.83
N ASP A 47 -9.25 11.10 -0.93
CA ASP A 47 -9.51 10.93 0.51
C ASP A 47 -8.86 9.66 1.05
N ALA A 48 -7.58 9.43 0.68
CA ALA A 48 -6.85 8.25 1.09
C ALA A 48 -6.67 8.21 2.60
N LEU A 49 -6.82 7.01 3.16
CA LEU A 49 -6.52 6.77 4.57
C LEU A 49 -5.02 6.57 4.76
N VAL A 50 -4.42 7.28 5.71
CA VAL A 50 -3.03 7.03 6.11
C VAL A 50 -3.04 6.10 7.31
N LEU A 51 -2.39 4.96 7.18
CA LEU A 51 -2.31 3.93 8.23
C LEU A 51 -0.86 3.82 8.70
N ASP A 52 -0.61 4.22 9.94
CA ASP A 52 0.71 4.14 10.55
C ASP A 52 0.83 2.82 11.31
N VAL A 53 1.80 1.98 10.91
CA VAL A 53 2.00 0.65 11.50
C VAL A 53 3.24 0.59 12.41
N ARG A 54 3.77 1.77 12.79
CA ARG A 54 4.92 1.85 13.69
C ARG A 54 4.52 1.50 15.12
N GLU A 55 5.53 1.33 15.96
CA GLU A 55 5.32 1.11 17.39
C GLU A 55 4.72 2.35 18.06
N THR A 56 4.08 2.14 19.20
CA THR A 56 3.41 3.22 19.94
C THR A 56 4.35 4.36 20.31
N GLY A 57 5.58 4.05 20.70
CA GLY A 57 6.58 5.07 21.01
C GLY A 57 6.96 5.93 19.82
N GLU A 58 7.07 5.31 18.65
CA GLU A 58 7.37 6.03 17.41
C GLU A 58 6.21 6.95 17.00
N TRP A 59 4.99 6.45 17.13
CA TRP A 59 3.78 7.25 16.90
C TRP A 59 3.73 8.48 17.79
N GLY A 60 4.02 8.31 19.07
CA GLY A 60 4.01 9.41 20.04
C GLY A 60 5.06 10.46 19.79
N SER A 61 6.15 10.11 19.10
CA SER A 61 7.23 11.05 18.76
C SER A 61 6.87 11.97 17.59
N GLY A 62 5.83 11.63 16.84
CA GLY A 62 5.37 12.41 15.69
C GLY A 62 4.84 11.50 14.60
N HIS A 63 3.70 11.86 14.02
CA HIS A 63 3.05 11.09 12.98
C HIS A 63 2.34 12.04 12.00
N ILE A 64 1.96 11.49 10.85
CA ILE A 64 1.25 12.28 9.83
C ILE A 64 -0.13 12.67 10.35
N THR A 65 -0.49 13.94 10.19
CA THR A 65 -1.77 14.47 10.64
C THR A 65 -2.92 13.70 10.00
N GLY A 66 -3.87 13.27 10.83
CA GLY A 66 -5.03 12.52 10.35
C GLY A 66 -4.80 11.02 10.15
N ALA A 67 -3.58 10.55 10.39
CA ALA A 67 -3.28 9.13 10.26
C ALA A 67 -3.97 8.31 11.36
N ARG A 68 -4.31 7.06 11.01
CA ARG A 68 -4.81 6.07 11.96
C ARG A 68 -3.65 5.19 12.40
N HIS A 69 -3.57 4.88 13.67
CA HIS A 69 -2.49 4.07 14.23
C HIS A 69 -2.96 2.65 14.55
N ILE A 70 -2.35 1.68 13.91
CA ILE A 70 -2.50 0.25 14.25
C ILE A 70 -1.13 -0.36 14.04
N THR A 71 -0.51 -0.86 15.11
CA THR A 71 0.82 -1.47 14.98
C THR A 71 0.77 -2.70 14.08
N LEU A 72 1.89 -3.02 13.42
CA LEU A 72 1.96 -4.18 12.53
C LEU A 72 1.56 -5.47 13.26
N ALA A 73 1.97 -5.62 14.53
CA ALA A 73 1.65 -6.80 15.33
C ALA A 73 0.14 -6.95 15.61
N GLN A 74 -0.59 -5.84 15.64
CA GLN A 74 -2.04 -5.83 15.91
C GLN A 74 -2.90 -5.78 14.65
N LEU A 75 -2.28 -5.52 13.50
CA LEU A 75 -3.01 -5.25 12.26
C LEU A 75 -3.98 -6.37 11.90
N GLU A 76 -3.52 -7.62 11.94
CA GLU A 76 -4.34 -8.77 11.59
C GLU A 76 -5.59 -8.89 12.46
N LYS A 77 -5.46 -8.60 13.75
CA LYS A 77 -6.59 -8.67 14.72
C LYS A 77 -7.55 -7.50 14.57
N ARG A 78 -7.09 -6.39 14.00
CA ARG A 78 -7.85 -5.15 13.92
C ARG A 78 -8.27 -4.77 12.50
N LEU A 79 -8.14 -5.70 11.55
CA LEU A 79 -8.50 -5.44 10.15
C LEU A 79 -9.97 -5.05 9.98
N SER A 80 -10.86 -5.59 10.81
CA SER A 80 -12.28 -5.26 10.76
C SER A 80 -12.55 -3.77 11.00
N GLU A 81 -11.70 -3.08 11.73
CA GLU A 81 -11.82 -1.63 11.95
C GLU A 81 -11.59 -0.84 10.67
N LEU A 82 -10.97 -1.46 9.67
CA LEU A 82 -10.64 -0.82 8.38
C LEU A 82 -11.62 -1.21 7.27
N ASP A 83 -12.61 -2.07 7.53
CA ASP A 83 -13.53 -2.57 6.52
C ASP A 83 -14.23 -1.46 5.74
N LYS A 84 -14.59 -0.38 6.39
CA LYS A 84 -15.24 0.76 5.76
C LYS A 84 -14.33 1.51 4.78
N PHE A 85 -13.03 1.24 4.80
CA PHE A 85 -12.05 1.88 3.91
C PHE A 85 -11.62 0.99 2.75
N LYS A 86 -12.23 -0.19 2.56
CA LYS A 86 -11.84 -1.12 1.49
C LYS A 86 -11.90 -0.53 0.09
N GLU A 87 -12.83 0.39 -0.12
CA GLU A 87 -13.01 1.06 -1.41
C GLU A 87 -12.12 2.28 -1.60
N LYS A 88 -11.42 2.70 -0.54
CA LYS A 88 -10.56 3.88 -0.58
C LYS A 88 -9.09 3.48 -0.68
N PRO A 89 -8.23 4.35 -1.25
CA PRO A 89 -6.80 4.13 -1.18
C PRO A 89 -6.32 4.15 0.28
N ILE A 90 -5.44 3.23 0.62
CA ILE A 90 -4.79 3.18 1.94
C ILE A 90 -3.28 3.36 1.73
N ILE A 91 -2.70 4.34 2.40
CA ILE A 91 -1.27 4.59 2.37
C ILE A 91 -0.69 4.11 3.69
N VAL A 92 0.08 3.04 3.64
CA VAL A 92 0.70 2.45 4.83
C VAL A 92 2.03 3.10 5.08
N VAL A 93 2.27 3.50 6.32
CA VAL A 93 3.45 4.27 6.73
C VAL A 93 4.17 3.54 7.86
N CYS A 94 5.50 3.42 7.73
CA CYS A 94 6.37 2.98 8.83
C CYS A 94 7.57 3.92 8.91
N ALA A 95 8.58 3.60 9.72
CA ALA A 95 9.73 4.49 9.89
C ALA A 95 10.52 4.66 8.59
N THR A 96 10.83 3.56 7.90
CA THR A 96 11.69 3.56 6.70
C THR A 96 11.10 2.82 5.49
N GLY A 97 9.89 2.28 5.58
CA GLY A 97 9.23 1.57 4.48
C GLY A 97 9.25 0.04 4.57
N ASN A 98 10.04 -0.54 5.47
CA ASN A 98 10.19 -2.00 5.56
C ASN A 98 8.97 -2.70 6.16
N ARG A 99 8.44 -2.17 7.26
CA ARG A 99 7.26 -2.74 7.93
C ARG A 99 5.99 -2.53 7.12
N SER A 100 5.91 -1.45 6.36
CA SER A 100 4.74 -1.13 5.55
C SER A 100 4.54 -2.14 4.42
N ALA A 101 5.60 -2.71 3.87
CA ALA A 101 5.49 -3.75 2.84
C ALA A 101 4.73 -4.98 3.37
N SER A 102 5.06 -5.41 4.59
CA SER A 102 4.36 -6.53 5.25
C SER A 102 2.89 -6.21 5.51
N ALA A 103 2.61 -4.99 5.99
CA ALA A 103 1.25 -4.53 6.25
C ALA A 103 0.42 -4.48 4.95
N CYS A 104 1.00 -3.99 3.86
CA CYS A 104 0.34 -3.97 2.55
C CYS A 104 -0.05 -5.37 2.10
N GLY A 105 0.84 -6.35 2.31
CA GLY A 105 0.56 -7.75 1.98
C GLY A 105 -0.63 -8.29 2.76
N GLN A 106 -0.70 -8.01 4.05
CA GLN A 106 -1.83 -8.43 4.89
C GLN A 106 -3.15 -7.80 4.42
N LEU A 107 -3.13 -6.51 4.12
CA LEU A 107 -4.32 -5.80 3.65
C LEU A 107 -4.83 -6.35 2.32
N LYS A 108 -3.93 -6.61 1.38
CA LYS A 108 -4.31 -7.18 0.08
C LYS A 108 -4.95 -8.55 0.22
N LYS A 109 -4.46 -9.37 1.12
CA LYS A 109 -5.04 -10.70 1.39
C LYS A 109 -6.48 -10.60 1.90
N HIS A 110 -6.82 -9.51 2.58
CA HIS A 110 -8.14 -9.30 3.16
C HIS A 110 -9.07 -8.45 2.30
N GLY A 111 -8.76 -8.27 1.03
CA GLY A 111 -9.65 -7.65 0.06
C GLY A 111 -9.49 -6.15 -0.15
N PHE A 112 -8.43 -5.55 0.41
CA PHE A 112 -8.14 -4.13 0.17
C PHE A 112 -7.43 -3.99 -1.18
N GLY A 113 -8.12 -3.38 -2.15
CA GLY A 113 -7.64 -3.32 -3.53
C GLY A 113 -6.65 -2.20 -3.83
N LYS A 114 -6.69 -1.11 -3.08
CA LYS A 114 -5.86 0.08 -3.34
C LYS A 114 -4.94 0.34 -2.16
N VAL A 115 -3.88 -0.42 -2.05
CA VAL A 115 -2.93 -0.34 -0.94
C VAL A 115 -1.56 0.10 -1.45
N TYR A 116 -1.01 1.13 -0.82
CA TYR A 116 0.28 1.71 -1.18
C TYR A 116 1.15 1.82 0.07
N SER A 117 2.48 1.84 -0.14
CA SER A 117 3.44 2.11 0.92
C SER A 117 4.07 3.49 0.70
N LEU A 118 4.23 4.26 1.76
CA LEU A 118 4.98 5.52 1.67
C LEU A 118 6.47 5.17 1.58
N GLY A 119 7.08 5.41 0.43
CA GLY A 119 8.50 5.13 0.20
C GLY A 119 9.37 5.93 1.16
N GLY A 120 10.29 5.24 1.84
CA GLY A 120 11.12 5.86 2.86
C GLY A 120 10.39 6.16 4.16
N GLY A 121 9.09 5.91 4.25
CA GLY A 121 8.30 6.07 5.47
C GLY A 121 8.26 7.50 6.01
N VAL A 122 8.14 7.62 7.31
CA VAL A 122 8.09 8.93 8.00
C VAL A 122 9.38 9.73 7.79
N SER A 123 10.51 9.05 7.64
CA SER A 123 11.79 9.72 7.36
C SER A 123 11.72 10.54 6.07
N SER A 124 11.19 9.94 5.00
CA SER A 124 11.01 10.61 3.71
C SER A 124 10.00 11.76 3.81
N TRP A 125 8.91 11.57 4.56
CA TRP A 125 7.90 12.60 4.80
C TRP A 125 8.51 13.82 5.49
N ARG A 126 9.33 13.58 6.49
CA ARG A 126 10.02 14.63 7.25
C ARG A 126 11.03 15.37 6.38
N GLU A 127 11.79 14.65 5.56
CA GLU A 127 12.77 15.25 4.63
C GLU A 127 12.10 16.15 3.58
N ALA A 128 10.85 15.84 3.23
CA ALA A 128 10.06 16.67 2.31
C ALA A 128 9.44 17.89 3.00
N ASN A 129 9.74 18.10 4.28
CA ASN A 129 9.22 19.20 5.09
C ASN A 129 7.69 19.20 5.23
N LEU A 130 7.10 18.02 5.21
CA LEU A 130 5.66 17.87 5.41
C LEU A 130 5.33 17.77 6.90
N PRO A 131 4.13 18.22 7.31
CA PRO A 131 3.82 18.34 8.73
C PRO A 131 3.64 17.01 9.45
N LEU A 132 4.14 16.93 10.67
CA LEU A 132 3.89 15.86 11.60
C LEU A 132 3.24 16.43 12.85
N THR A 133 2.46 15.60 13.55
CA THR A 133 1.82 16.01 14.81
C THR A 133 2.09 14.96 15.89
N THR A 134 2.02 15.40 17.16
CA THR A 134 2.07 14.49 18.30
C THR A 134 0.68 14.27 18.89
N LYS A 135 -0.31 14.94 18.37
CA LYS A 135 -1.71 14.80 18.80
C LYS A 135 -2.34 13.57 18.12
N SER A 136 -3.04 12.78 18.89
CA SER A 136 -3.73 11.59 18.38
C SER A 136 -5.02 11.91 17.64
#